data_5ed62351ba638baaa962e464acad79db
#
_entry.id   5ed62351ba638baaa962e464acad79db
#
_cell.length_a   1.000
_cell.length_b   1.000
_cell.length_c   1.000
_cell.angle_alpha   90.00
_cell.angle_beta   90.00
_cell.angle_gamma   90.00
#
_symmetry.space_group_name_H-M   'P 1'
#
loop_
_entity.id
_entity.type
_entity.pdbx_description
1 polymer ?
#
loop_
_entity_poly.entity_id
_entity_poly.type
_entity_poly.pdbx_seq_one_letter_code
_entity_poly.pdbx_strand_id
1 'polypeptide(L)'
;IRSGDWIDYGWCTGTVDALDKALAKRMPELSDINIRGGILMKEPEIFKLEDAASHFTWNSWHSSGIERKAVAKGFCFYSPIKYSELPGYYRNSQTPPRVAMFQAAPMDAHGYFNFGPNASHMAACCEVADIIIVEVNKNMPRCLGGFENGIHISNVDMIVEGDNPAILETGAPAPTTEVDEAVAKY
;
A
#
# COMPACT_ATOMS: atom_id res chain seq x y z
N ILE A 1 -13.47 3.25 9.01
CA ILE A 1 -13.75 2.08 8.17
C ILE A 1 -15.05 1.46 8.63
N ARG A 2 -15.90 1.03 7.71
CA ARG A 2 -17.22 0.42 7.91
C ARG A 2 -17.31 -0.85 7.07
N SER A 3 -18.18 -1.78 7.43
CA SER A 3 -18.48 -2.96 6.61
C SER A 3 -18.92 -2.55 5.20
N GLY A 4 -18.44 -3.27 4.20
CA GLY A 4 -18.63 -2.98 2.77
C GLY A 4 -17.68 -1.97 2.16
N ASP A 5 -16.78 -1.36 2.94
CA ASP A 5 -15.84 -0.37 2.40
C ASP A 5 -14.82 -1.00 1.44
N TRP A 6 -14.50 -0.25 0.39
CA TRP A 6 -13.28 -0.41 -0.38
C TRP A 6 -12.19 0.47 0.22
N ILE A 7 -11.04 -0.10 0.53
CA ILE A 7 -9.91 0.63 1.11
C ILE A 7 -8.62 0.34 0.33
N ASP A 8 -7.76 1.33 0.24
CA ASP A 8 -6.39 1.16 -0.25
C ASP A 8 -5.42 1.14 0.92
N TYR A 9 -4.47 0.23 0.87
CA TYR A 9 -3.57 -0.09 2.00
C TYR A 9 -2.15 0.42 1.79
N GLY A 10 -1.96 1.30 0.82
CA GLY A 10 -0.66 1.69 0.34
C GLY A 10 0.03 0.59 -0.47
N TRP A 11 1.26 0.82 -0.84
CA TRP A 11 2.00 -0.05 -1.75
C TRP A 11 3.43 -0.26 -1.27
N CYS A 12 3.90 -1.51 -1.24
CA CYS A 12 5.29 -1.87 -0.93
C CYS A 12 5.77 -1.19 0.37
N THR A 13 6.74 -0.26 0.31
CA THR A 13 7.24 0.49 1.47
C THR A 13 6.21 1.48 2.04
N GLY A 14 5.19 1.84 1.27
CA GLY A 14 4.09 2.70 1.71
C GLY A 14 2.95 1.95 2.42
N THR A 15 3.04 0.62 2.57
CA THR A 15 2.04 -0.17 3.30
C THR A 15 2.01 0.23 4.78
N VAL A 16 0.80 0.43 5.30
CA VAL A 16 0.58 0.88 6.69
C VAL A 16 0.98 -0.16 7.74
N ASP A 17 1.41 0.28 8.93
CA ASP A 17 1.79 -0.58 10.06
C ASP A 17 0.91 -0.31 11.29
N ALA A 18 0.87 0.91 11.78
CA ALA A 18 0.05 1.27 12.94
C ALA A 18 -1.46 1.20 12.63
N LEU A 19 -1.84 1.65 11.44
CA LEU A 19 -3.21 1.57 10.96
C LEU A 19 -3.64 0.12 10.69
N ASP A 20 -2.75 -0.73 10.22
CA ASP A 20 -2.97 -2.18 10.06
C ASP A 20 -3.25 -2.84 11.42
N LYS A 21 -2.42 -2.58 12.42
CA LYS A 21 -2.61 -3.06 13.81
C LYS A 21 -3.96 -2.58 14.40
N ALA A 22 -4.34 -1.34 14.11
CA ALA A 22 -5.62 -0.80 14.57
C ALA A 22 -6.81 -1.44 13.85
N LEU A 23 -6.69 -1.69 12.55
CA LEU A 23 -7.74 -2.35 11.76
C LEU A 23 -7.88 -3.82 12.17
N ALA A 24 -6.78 -4.53 12.41
CA ALA A 24 -6.81 -5.92 12.86
C ALA A 24 -7.64 -6.09 14.15
N LYS A 25 -7.54 -5.14 15.09
CA LYS A 25 -8.34 -5.16 16.33
C LYS A 25 -9.83 -4.94 16.08
N ARG A 26 -10.19 -4.20 15.03
CA ARG A 26 -11.57 -3.92 14.66
C ARG A 26 -12.15 -4.92 13.68
N MET A 27 -11.32 -5.71 13.03
CA MET A 27 -11.75 -6.61 11.97
C MET A 27 -12.88 -7.57 12.40
N PRO A 28 -12.90 -8.11 13.64
CA PRO A 28 -14.02 -8.94 14.12
C PRO A 28 -15.40 -8.24 14.14
N GLU A 29 -15.41 -6.90 14.13
CA GLU A 29 -16.65 -6.09 14.09
C GLU A 29 -17.09 -5.77 12.65
N LEU A 30 -16.25 -6.09 11.66
CA LEU A 30 -16.40 -5.69 10.27
C LEU A 30 -16.62 -6.90 9.36
N SER A 31 -17.32 -6.69 8.26
CA SER A 31 -17.55 -7.69 7.22
C SER A 31 -17.49 -7.05 5.84
N ASP A 32 -17.20 -7.86 4.83
CA ASP A 32 -17.18 -7.45 3.42
C ASP A 32 -16.24 -6.26 3.14
N ILE A 33 -15.10 -6.24 3.80
CA ILE A 33 -14.07 -5.22 3.53
C ILE A 33 -13.29 -5.62 2.28
N ASN A 34 -13.22 -4.73 1.31
CA ASN A 34 -12.45 -4.93 0.09
C ASN A 34 -11.16 -4.11 0.14
N ILE A 35 -10.02 -4.78 0.21
CA ILE A 35 -8.72 -4.15 0.36
C ILE A 35 -7.93 -4.24 -0.94
N ARG A 36 -7.36 -3.13 -1.37
CA ARG A 36 -6.40 -3.06 -2.48
C ARG A 36 -5.00 -2.85 -1.93
N GLY A 37 -4.05 -3.57 -2.51
CA GLY A 37 -2.64 -3.46 -2.18
C GLY A 37 -1.81 -4.38 -3.05
N GLY A 38 -0.51 -4.41 -2.79
CA GLY A 38 0.39 -5.31 -3.53
C GLY A 38 1.84 -5.13 -3.14
N ILE A 39 2.66 -6.10 -3.52
CA ILE A 39 4.07 -6.19 -3.16
C ILE A 39 4.25 -6.00 -1.65
N LEU A 40 3.58 -6.82 -0.87
CA LEU A 40 3.77 -6.79 0.58
C LEU A 40 5.20 -7.23 0.93
N MET A 41 5.91 -6.39 1.65
CA MET A 41 7.27 -6.68 2.16
C MET A 41 7.22 -7.27 3.56
N LYS A 42 6.11 -7.10 4.28
CA LYS A 42 5.81 -7.65 5.61
C LYS A 42 4.38 -8.17 5.60
N GLU A 43 4.14 -9.29 6.30
CA GLU A 43 2.78 -9.82 6.47
C GLU A 43 1.96 -8.87 7.34
N PRO A 44 0.82 -8.35 6.86
CA PRO A 44 -0.06 -7.51 7.65
C PRO A 44 -0.67 -8.26 8.85
N GLU A 45 -0.99 -7.54 9.92
CA GLU A 45 -1.63 -8.12 11.11
C GLU A 45 -3.03 -8.67 10.78
N ILE A 46 -3.77 -8.04 9.85
CA ILE A 46 -5.06 -8.56 9.39
C ILE A 46 -4.94 -9.95 8.73
N PHE A 47 -3.79 -10.31 8.13
CA PHE A 47 -3.58 -11.64 7.51
C PHE A 47 -3.39 -12.76 8.53
N LYS A 48 -3.14 -12.41 9.79
CA LYS A 48 -2.93 -13.35 10.90
C LYS A 48 -4.23 -13.75 11.60
N LEU A 49 -5.34 -13.11 11.25
CA LEU A 49 -6.65 -13.46 11.78
C LEU A 49 -7.04 -14.87 11.33
N GLU A 50 -7.57 -15.66 12.25
CA GLU A 50 -7.92 -17.06 12.01
C GLU A 50 -9.02 -17.20 10.95
N ASP A 51 -9.97 -16.28 10.96
CA ASP A 51 -11.13 -16.23 10.07
C ASP A 51 -11.10 -15.05 9.07
N ALA A 52 -9.89 -14.64 8.66
CA ALA A 52 -9.67 -13.50 7.78
C ALA A 52 -10.61 -13.45 6.57
N ALA A 53 -10.86 -14.60 5.92
CA ALA A 53 -11.75 -14.73 4.77
C ALA A 53 -13.22 -14.35 5.05
N SER A 54 -13.63 -14.35 6.32
CA SER A 54 -14.99 -13.97 6.74
C SER A 54 -15.17 -12.45 6.85
N HIS A 55 -14.08 -11.71 6.92
CA HIS A 55 -14.08 -10.28 7.18
C HIS A 55 -13.69 -9.45 5.98
N PHE A 56 -12.70 -9.91 5.20
CA PHE A 56 -12.17 -9.11 4.09
C PHE A 56 -11.71 -9.93 2.89
N THR A 57 -11.63 -9.26 1.76
CA THR A 57 -11.01 -9.72 0.52
C THR A 57 -9.83 -8.82 0.19
N TRP A 58 -8.64 -9.42 0.01
CA TRP A 58 -7.45 -8.72 -0.46
C TRP A 58 -7.32 -8.82 -1.97
N ASN A 59 -7.32 -7.69 -2.65
CA ASN A 59 -7.17 -7.58 -4.10
C ASN A 59 -5.76 -7.12 -4.44
N SER A 60 -4.92 -8.03 -4.90
CA SER A 60 -3.51 -7.76 -5.19
C SER A 60 -3.30 -7.49 -6.68
N TRP A 61 -2.64 -6.39 -6.98
CA TRP A 61 -2.20 -6.06 -8.34
C TRP A 61 -0.89 -6.76 -8.72
N HIS A 62 -0.05 -7.05 -7.73
CA HIS A 62 1.26 -7.65 -7.89
C HIS A 62 1.58 -8.47 -6.64
N SER A 63 1.54 -9.77 -6.79
CA SER A 63 1.64 -10.68 -5.64
C SER A 63 3.09 -11.00 -5.28
N SER A 64 3.50 -10.62 -4.07
CA SER A 64 4.72 -11.09 -3.41
C SER A 64 4.57 -12.52 -2.91
N GLY A 65 5.58 -13.04 -2.23
CA GLY A 65 5.49 -14.35 -1.56
C GLY A 65 4.43 -14.40 -0.48
N ILE A 66 4.12 -13.26 0.14
CA ILE A 66 3.12 -13.12 1.21
C ILE A 66 1.72 -13.26 0.62
N GLU A 67 1.41 -12.50 -0.43
CA GLU A 67 0.09 -12.57 -1.08
C GLU A 67 -0.16 -13.94 -1.72
N ARG A 68 0.85 -14.59 -2.31
CA ARG A 68 0.69 -15.96 -2.83
C ARG A 68 0.27 -16.97 -1.75
N LYS A 69 0.78 -16.83 -0.52
CA LYS A 69 0.33 -17.64 0.62
C LYS A 69 -1.10 -17.30 1.03
N ALA A 70 -1.48 -16.03 0.98
CA ALA A 70 -2.85 -15.56 1.28
C ALA A 70 -3.86 -16.03 0.22
N VAL A 71 -3.47 -16.15 -1.06
CA VAL A 71 -4.29 -16.79 -2.11
C VAL A 71 -4.62 -18.23 -1.72
N ALA A 72 -3.65 -18.99 -1.24
CA ALA A 72 -3.88 -20.37 -0.80
C ALA A 72 -4.81 -20.46 0.44
N LYS A 73 -4.91 -19.40 1.23
CA LYS A 73 -5.85 -19.29 2.36
C LYS A 73 -7.25 -18.81 1.96
N GLY A 74 -7.47 -18.41 0.70
CA GLY A 74 -8.78 -18.09 0.14
C GLY A 74 -9.29 -16.67 0.34
N PHE A 75 -8.51 -15.76 0.90
CA PHE A 75 -8.93 -14.35 1.09
C PHE A 75 -8.16 -13.33 0.23
N CYS A 76 -7.22 -13.78 -0.60
CA CYS A 76 -6.49 -12.93 -1.51
C CYS A 76 -6.75 -13.35 -2.96
N PHE A 77 -7.00 -12.36 -3.82
CA PHE A 77 -7.22 -12.56 -5.24
C PHE A 77 -6.25 -11.71 -6.05
N TYR A 78 -5.74 -12.28 -7.13
CA TYR A 78 -4.89 -11.55 -8.07
C TYR A 78 -5.74 -10.87 -9.13
N SER A 79 -5.57 -9.56 -9.25
CA SER A 79 -6.25 -8.73 -10.24
C SER A 79 -5.20 -8.26 -11.27
N PRO A 80 -5.03 -8.97 -12.40
CA PRO A 80 -4.00 -8.64 -13.37
C PRO A 80 -4.27 -7.29 -14.03
N ILE A 81 -3.30 -6.40 -13.91
CA ILE A 81 -3.34 -5.09 -14.55
C ILE A 81 -1.92 -4.66 -14.91
N LYS A 82 -1.77 -3.96 -16.01
CA LYS A 82 -0.50 -3.35 -16.38
C LYS A 82 -0.22 -2.17 -15.44
N TYR A 83 0.97 -2.16 -14.84
CA TYR A 83 1.32 -1.18 -13.81
C TYR A 83 1.09 0.28 -14.23
N SER A 84 1.44 0.63 -15.46
CA SER A 84 1.23 1.98 -16.00
C SER A 84 -0.26 2.36 -16.19
N GLU A 85 -1.18 1.40 -16.12
CA GLU A 85 -2.62 1.63 -16.24
C GLU A 85 -3.30 1.80 -14.88
N LEU A 86 -2.62 1.49 -13.77
CA LEU A 86 -3.17 1.62 -12.42
C LEU A 86 -3.76 3.02 -12.13
N PRO A 87 -3.08 4.13 -12.39
CA PRO A 87 -3.67 5.45 -12.12
C PRO A 87 -4.99 5.67 -12.87
N GLY A 88 -5.05 5.27 -14.14
CA GLY A 88 -6.27 5.34 -14.95
C GLY A 88 -7.37 4.43 -14.41
N TYR A 89 -7.02 3.24 -13.93
CA TYR A 89 -7.97 2.33 -13.30
C TYR A 89 -8.61 2.96 -12.06
N TYR A 90 -7.81 3.56 -11.16
CA TYR A 90 -8.33 4.22 -9.96
C TYR A 90 -9.28 5.37 -10.31
N ARG A 91 -8.88 6.25 -11.23
CA ARG A 91 -9.68 7.41 -11.67
C ARG A 91 -11.00 7.02 -12.34
N ASN A 92 -11.07 5.84 -12.98
CA ASN A 92 -12.24 5.38 -13.72
C ASN A 92 -12.96 4.18 -13.07
N SER A 93 -12.54 3.78 -11.87
CA SER A 93 -13.13 2.63 -11.17
C SER A 93 -14.58 2.92 -10.78
N GLN A 94 -15.45 1.91 -10.94
CA GLN A 94 -16.80 1.94 -10.40
C GLN A 94 -16.83 1.64 -8.89
N THR A 95 -15.72 1.14 -8.36
CA THR A 95 -15.53 0.87 -6.93
C THR A 95 -14.26 1.59 -6.44
N PRO A 96 -14.24 2.94 -6.43
CA PRO A 96 -13.10 3.67 -5.90
C PRO A 96 -12.89 3.32 -4.43
N PRO A 97 -11.67 3.38 -3.89
CA PRO A 97 -11.47 3.22 -2.47
C PRO A 97 -12.17 4.36 -1.73
N ARG A 98 -12.99 4.02 -0.75
CA ARG A 98 -13.57 5.02 0.14
C ARG A 98 -12.51 5.58 1.08
N VAL A 99 -11.55 4.76 1.49
CA VAL A 99 -10.46 5.15 2.38
C VAL A 99 -9.13 4.82 1.74
N ALA A 100 -8.27 5.80 1.60
CA ALA A 100 -6.86 5.62 1.26
C ALA A 100 -6.02 5.71 2.53
N MET A 101 -5.23 4.67 2.82
CA MET A 101 -4.31 4.62 3.96
C MET A 101 -2.91 4.27 3.47
N PHE A 102 -1.92 5.05 3.83
CA PHE A 102 -0.53 4.79 3.41
C PHE A 102 0.48 5.43 4.34
N GLN A 103 1.70 4.89 4.35
CA GLN A 103 2.83 5.52 5.00
C GLN A 103 3.44 6.61 4.12
N ALA A 104 3.88 7.70 4.75
CA ALA A 104 4.61 8.78 4.09
C ALA A 104 5.75 9.32 4.97
N ALA A 105 6.67 10.03 4.35
CA ALA A 105 7.68 10.80 5.05
C ALA A 105 7.03 11.93 5.87
N PRO A 106 7.69 12.43 6.93
CA PRO A 106 7.22 13.59 7.68
C PRO A 106 6.90 14.78 6.77
N MET A 107 5.90 15.56 7.17
CA MET A 107 5.49 16.77 6.47
C MET A 107 6.67 17.76 6.35
N ASP A 108 6.82 18.34 5.18
CA ASP A 108 7.83 19.38 4.95
C ASP A 108 7.32 20.78 5.35
N ALA A 109 8.23 21.78 5.24
CA ALA A 109 7.92 23.17 5.57
C ALA A 109 6.83 23.81 4.69
N HIS A 110 6.48 23.16 3.58
CA HIS A 110 5.43 23.61 2.65
C HIS A 110 4.12 22.85 2.83
N GLY A 111 4.03 21.96 3.82
CA GLY A 111 2.83 21.20 4.10
C GLY A 111 2.65 19.92 3.27
N TYR A 112 3.72 19.39 2.64
CA TYR A 112 3.63 18.19 1.83
C TYR A 112 4.16 16.96 2.55
N PHE A 113 3.40 15.87 2.50
CA PHE A 113 3.83 14.51 2.80
C PHE A 113 4.34 13.86 1.52
N ASN A 114 5.57 13.35 1.55
CA ASN A 114 6.17 12.66 0.40
C ASN A 114 5.89 11.16 0.50
N PHE A 115 5.46 10.53 -0.59
CA PHE A 115 5.13 9.09 -0.64
C PHE A 115 6.36 8.17 -0.50
N GLY A 116 7.57 8.73 -0.43
CA GLY A 116 8.80 7.97 -0.34
C GLY A 116 9.14 7.22 -1.63
N PRO A 117 9.80 6.04 -1.53
CA PRO A 117 10.22 5.29 -2.71
C PRO A 117 9.08 4.76 -3.57
N ASN A 118 7.86 4.71 -3.04
CA ASN A 118 6.70 4.09 -3.68
C ASN A 118 5.54 5.06 -3.88
N ALA A 119 5.74 6.10 -4.69
CA ALA A 119 4.65 6.97 -5.13
C ALA A 119 3.59 6.20 -5.92
N SER A 120 4.02 5.31 -6.84
CA SER A 120 3.15 4.37 -7.55
C SER A 120 1.86 5.05 -8.08
N HIS A 121 0.72 4.55 -7.68
CA HIS A 121 -0.62 5.04 -8.02
C HIS A 121 -1.23 5.94 -6.92
N MET A 122 -0.47 6.28 -5.87
CA MET A 122 -1.02 6.92 -4.67
C MET A 122 -1.68 8.27 -4.95
N ALA A 123 -1.14 9.09 -5.85
CA ALA A 123 -1.77 10.35 -6.21
C ALA A 123 -3.18 10.12 -6.79
N ALA A 124 -3.33 9.18 -7.74
CA ALA A 124 -4.62 8.84 -8.32
C ALA A 124 -5.58 8.19 -7.30
N CYS A 125 -5.05 7.42 -6.35
CA CYS A 125 -5.82 6.87 -5.24
C CYS A 125 -6.39 7.98 -4.35
N CYS A 126 -5.56 8.95 -3.98
CA CYS A 126 -5.96 10.11 -3.16
C CYS A 126 -6.98 11.02 -3.87
N GLU A 127 -6.91 11.13 -5.20
CA GLU A 127 -7.89 11.94 -5.97
C GLU A 127 -9.31 11.40 -5.89
N VAL A 128 -9.49 10.10 -5.69
CA VAL A 128 -10.80 9.44 -5.75
C VAL A 128 -11.31 8.94 -4.40
N ALA A 129 -10.46 8.94 -3.38
CA ALA A 129 -10.85 8.50 -2.03
C ALA A 129 -11.67 9.58 -1.32
N ASP A 130 -12.69 9.16 -0.55
CA ASP A 130 -13.47 10.06 0.30
C ASP A 130 -12.72 10.47 1.57
N ILE A 131 -11.84 9.60 2.07
CA ILE A 131 -11.08 9.78 3.31
C ILE A 131 -9.63 9.40 3.08
N ILE A 132 -8.72 10.30 3.40
CA ILE A 132 -7.28 10.08 3.28
C ILE A 132 -6.63 10.08 4.65
N ILE A 133 -5.96 8.98 5.00
CA ILE A 133 -5.27 8.80 6.26
C ILE A 133 -3.78 8.58 6.01
N VAL A 134 -2.96 9.51 6.46
CA VAL A 134 -1.51 9.41 6.35
C VAL A 134 -0.93 8.87 7.64
N GLU A 135 -0.21 7.75 7.55
CA GLU A 135 0.63 7.25 8.63
C GLU A 135 2.05 7.79 8.44
N VAL A 136 2.47 8.70 9.30
CA VAL A 136 3.80 9.31 9.23
C VAL A 136 4.85 8.35 9.76
N ASN A 137 5.90 8.12 8.97
CA ASN A 137 7.06 7.34 9.37
C ASN A 137 8.33 8.18 9.21
N LYS A 138 9.01 8.48 10.33
CA LYS A 138 10.26 9.27 10.36
C LYS A 138 11.41 8.61 9.62
N ASN A 139 11.35 7.30 9.43
CA ASN A 139 12.33 6.53 8.67
C ASN A 139 12.02 6.46 7.17
N MET A 140 10.85 6.96 6.73
CA MET A 140 10.52 7.04 5.31
C MET A 140 11.40 8.11 4.64
N PRO A 141 12.24 7.73 3.66
CA PRO A 141 13.05 8.70 2.96
C PRO A 141 12.19 9.60 2.08
N ARG A 142 12.55 10.87 2.01
CA ARG A 142 11.98 11.78 1.04
C ARG A 142 12.61 11.51 -0.32
N CYS A 143 11.81 11.09 -1.29
CA CYS A 143 12.27 10.78 -2.62
C CYS A 143 11.84 11.87 -3.61
N LEU A 144 12.79 12.29 -4.45
CA LEU A 144 12.51 13.17 -5.57
C LEU A 144 11.94 12.33 -6.72
N GLY A 145 10.84 12.77 -7.29
CA GLY A 145 10.13 12.09 -8.37
C GLY A 145 9.52 13.10 -9.33
N GLY A 146 8.47 12.67 -10.02
CA GLY A 146 7.63 13.59 -10.77
C GLY A 146 6.78 14.47 -9.86
N PHE A 147 5.82 15.20 -10.42
CA PHE A 147 4.94 16.08 -9.65
C PHE A 147 3.94 15.34 -8.74
N GLU A 148 3.69 14.06 -9.00
CA GLU A 148 2.81 13.20 -8.19
C GLU A 148 3.56 12.44 -7.09
N ASN A 149 4.55 13.06 -6.44
CA ASN A 149 5.38 12.39 -5.43
C ASN A 149 4.96 12.64 -3.97
N GLY A 150 3.85 13.31 -3.76
CA GLY A 150 3.38 13.65 -2.41
C GLY A 150 1.98 14.25 -2.40
N ILE A 151 1.48 14.52 -1.20
CA ILE A 151 0.16 15.12 -0.97
C ILE A 151 0.26 16.29 0.01
N HIS A 152 -0.46 17.36 -0.27
CA HIS A 152 -0.52 18.51 0.63
C HIS A 152 -1.51 18.24 1.77
N ILE A 153 -1.21 18.75 2.96
CA ILE A 153 -1.99 18.55 4.19
C ILE A 153 -3.47 18.97 4.05
N SER A 154 -3.75 19.94 3.18
CA SER A 154 -5.15 20.38 2.93
C SER A 154 -6.03 19.30 2.31
N ASN A 155 -5.44 18.24 1.78
CA ASN A 155 -6.14 17.11 1.17
C ASN A 155 -6.08 15.85 2.05
N VAL A 156 -5.64 15.98 3.31
CA VAL A 156 -5.50 14.87 4.25
C VAL A 156 -6.52 15.05 5.37
N ASP A 157 -7.32 14.01 5.61
CA ASP A 157 -8.35 14.05 6.66
C ASP A 157 -7.79 13.68 8.04
N MET A 158 -6.85 12.74 8.09
CA MET A 158 -6.28 12.25 9.35
C MET A 158 -4.78 11.98 9.19
N ILE A 159 -4.05 12.28 10.26
CA ILE A 159 -2.62 12.00 10.37
C ILE A 159 -2.40 11.13 11.60
N VAL A 160 -1.66 10.05 11.42
CA VAL A 160 -1.28 9.13 12.50
C VAL A 160 0.23 9.08 12.59
N GLU A 161 0.78 9.26 13.78
CA GLU A 161 2.18 8.96 14.07
C GLU A 161 2.25 7.54 14.65
N GLY A 162 2.95 6.65 13.94
CA GLY A 162 3.15 5.26 14.35
C GLY A 162 4.49 5.03 15.06
N ASP A 163 4.85 3.75 15.20
CA ASP A 163 6.10 3.32 15.85
C ASP A 163 7.36 3.63 15.02
N ASN A 164 7.22 4.21 13.85
CA ASN A 164 8.30 4.51 12.92
C ASN A 164 9.16 3.28 12.58
N PRO A 165 8.59 2.21 12.02
CA PRO A 165 9.37 1.04 11.65
C PRO A 165 10.43 1.38 10.62
N ALA A 166 11.56 0.65 10.66
CA ALA A 166 12.56 0.77 9.62
C ALA A 166 11.97 0.40 8.26
N ILE A 167 12.36 1.12 7.21
CA ILE A 167 11.97 0.78 5.85
C ILE A 167 12.67 -0.52 5.46
N LEU A 168 11.88 -1.49 5.00
CA LEU A 168 12.39 -2.80 4.62
C LEU A 168 13.16 -2.72 3.30
N GLU A 169 14.29 -3.40 3.27
CA GLU A 169 15.13 -3.54 2.09
C GLU A 169 14.92 -4.91 1.42
N THR A 170 15.16 -4.98 0.12
CA THR A 170 15.02 -6.23 -0.63
C THR A 170 16.20 -7.20 -0.44
N GLY A 171 17.19 -6.82 0.35
CA GLY A 171 18.42 -7.58 0.54
C GLY A 171 19.49 -7.29 -0.51
N ALA A 172 20.64 -7.92 -0.36
CA ALA A 172 21.74 -7.78 -1.32
C ALA A 172 21.39 -8.43 -2.69
N PRO A 173 21.83 -7.84 -3.79
CA PRO A 173 21.65 -8.47 -5.11
C PRO A 173 22.39 -9.82 -5.17
N ALA A 174 21.85 -10.74 -5.95
CA ALA A 174 22.53 -12.00 -6.23
C ALA A 174 23.87 -11.73 -6.93
N PRO A 175 24.89 -12.60 -6.76
CA PRO A 175 26.12 -12.49 -7.53
C PRO A 175 25.84 -12.48 -9.02
N THR A 176 26.58 -11.66 -9.76
CA THR A 176 26.51 -11.59 -11.23
C THR A 176 26.87 -12.95 -11.84
N THR A 177 26.05 -13.40 -12.77
CA THR A 177 26.26 -14.64 -13.51
C THR A 177 26.88 -14.38 -14.91
N GLU A 178 27.39 -15.41 -15.54
CA GLU A 178 27.86 -15.31 -16.93
C GLU A 178 26.76 -14.87 -17.90
N VAL A 179 25.50 -15.19 -17.60
CA VAL A 179 24.35 -14.76 -18.40
C VAL A 179 24.13 -13.24 -18.24
N ASP A 180 24.25 -12.73 -17.04
CA ASP A 180 24.12 -11.28 -16.77
C ASP A 180 25.23 -10.51 -17.50
N GLU A 181 26.46 -11.02 -17.47
CA GLU A 181 27.59 -10.43 -18.20
C GLU A 181 27.38 -10.47 -19.71
N ALA A 182 26.85 -11.57 -20.24
CA ALA A 182 26.57 -11.69 -21.67
C ALA A 182 25.46 -10.68 -22.08
N VAL A 183 24.40 -10.56 -21.31
CA VAL A 183 23.31 -9.59 -21.58
C VAL A 183 23.81 -8.14 -21.52
N ALA A 184 24.67 -7.81 -20.55
CA ALA A 184 25.22 -6.47 -20.40
C ALA A 184 26.14 -6.03 -21.55
N LYS A 185 26.58 -6.92 -22.43
CA LYS A 185 27.43 -6.62 -23.62
C LYS A 185 26.61 -6.16 -24.83
N TYR A 186 25.30 -6.32 -24.83
CA TYR A 186 24.38 -5.92 -25.89
C TYR A 186 23.59 -4.66 -25.53
#